data_82340d58a992c402d186d87b66df4555
#
_entry.id   82340d58a992c402d186d87b66df4555
#
_cell.length_a   1.000
_cell.length_b   1.000
_cell.length_c   1.000
_cell.angle_alpha   90.00
_cell.angle_beta   90.00
_cell.angle_gamma   90.00
#
_symmetry.space_group_name_H-M   'P 1'
#
loop_
_entity.id
_entity.type
_entity.pdbx_description
1 polymer ?
#
loop_
_entity_poly.entity_id
_entity_poly.type
_entity_poly.pdbx_seq_one_letter_code
_entity_poly.pdbx_strand_id
1 'polypeptide(L)'
;MMFKNLHVKDFFALGVGIFVGVCGAVLSSRWRRPTASSTELRLEKLTESVVGLQQEWREFREAVGSGGATSLKRVNSGFISIHASSGEEDDDFFEEAYEGFTTPPVALLYKDAEETTEFEGETDLELLAFLREIDKLFLGTEEEHETALEKLLAKRLQYSSNVHFMWRLAKAHFLASDIATKNGDDATKKKLVFEGKDYAFQAIAIEDQSADAHKWYGLLIGLATDYVSNQERIKLGYGFKEHMLKALELRPSDPYLYNYYGRYVYEIATLSWILRKAASALYGEPPSGTIDEALENFLKAEKLQPEFFSTNALYVGKCYLQKRDTKKAVEWFQKTLNIPGSSADELKSKEEAQLYLRKYT
;
A
#
# COMPACT_ATOMS: atom_id res chain seq x y z
N MET A 1 16.35 17.48 -36.17
CA MET A 1 17.64 17.13 -35.58
C MET A 1 17.63 17.59 -34.12
N MET A 2 16.68 17.07 -33.30
CA MET A 2 16.49 17.51 -31.91
C MET A 2 15.86 16.39 -31.04
N PHE A 3 16.40 15.16 -31.13
CA PHE A 3 15.98 14.02 -30.36
C PHE A 3 17.17 13.20 -29.82
N LYS A 4 18.28 13.89 -29.48
CA LYS A 4 19.50 13.16 -29.11
C LYS A 4 19.82 13.11 -27.61
N ASN A 5 19.01 13.67 -26.75
CA ASN A 5 19.32 13.72 -25.30
C ASN A 5 18.11 13.40 -24.36
N LEU A 6 17.16 12.58 -24.77
CA LEU A 6 16.24 12.01 -23.77
C LEU A 6 16.91 10.77 -23.18
N HIS A 7 17.37 10.87 -21.95
CA HIS A 7 17.87 9.71 -21.20
C HIS A 7 16.72 8.76 -20.86
N VAL A 8 17.04 7.46 -20.86
CA VAL A 8 16.11 6.38 -20.46
C VAL A 8 15.48 6.64 -19.08
N LYS A 9 16.12 7.41 -18.22
CA LYS A 9 15.61 7.85 -16.91
C LYS A 9 14.34 8.71 -17.00
N ASP A 10 14.23 9.58 -18.01
CA ASP A 10 13.07 10.47 -18.20
C ASP A 10 11.78 9.67 -18.59
N PHE A 11 11.97 8.45 -19.08
CA PHE A 11 10.87 7.53 -19.37
C PHE A 11 10.37 6.76 -18.14
N PHE A 12 11.22 6.54 -17.14
CA PHE A 12 10.83 5.85 -15.90
C PHE A 12 10.02 6.76 -14.97
N ALA A 13 10.32 8.04 -14.92
CA ALA A 13 9.61 9.02 -14.10
C ALA A 13 8.13 9.22 -14.46
N LEU A 14 7.73 8.90 -15.70
CA LEU A 14 6.37 9.08 -16.21
C LEU A 14 5.48 7.82 -16.18
N GLY A 15 5.78 6.81 -15.34
CA GLY A 15 5.02 5.56 -15.31
C GLY A 15 5.19 4.69 -16.57
N VAL A 16 6.15 4.99 -17.41
CA VAL A 16 6.40 4.36 -18.72
C VAL A 16 7.15 3.02 -18.56
N GLY A 17 7.59 2.65 -17.36
CA GLY A 17 8.15 1.34 -17.09
C GLY A 17 7.23 0.17 -17.50
N ILE A 18 5.91 0.36 -17.43
CA ILE A 18 4.91 -0.59 -17.96
C ILE A 18 5.01 -0.70 -19.50
N PHE A 19 5.35 0.40 -20.15
CA PHE A 19 5.39 0.49 -21.62
C PHE A 19 6.58 -0.23 -22.25
N VAL A 20 7.75 -0.11 -21.68
CA VAL A 20 8.98 -0.72 -22.23
C VAL A 20 8.96 -2.24 -22.06
N GLY A 21 8.43 -2.75 -20.93
CA GLY A 21 8.30 -4.18 -20.69
C GLY A 21 7.34 -4.86 -21.68
N VAL A 22 6.20 -4.24 -21.98
CA VAL A 22 5.18 -4.76 -22.90
C VAL A 22 5.64 -4.65 -24.37
N CYS A 23 6.23 -3.52 -24.76
CA CYS A 23 6.76 -3.36 -26.13
C CYS A 23 7.95 -4.29 -26.42
N GLY A 24 8.83 -4.53 -25.44
CA GLY A 24 9.95 -5.47 -25.58
C GLY A 24 9.47 -6.91 -25.78
N ALA A 25 8.43 -7.34 -25.08
CA ALA A 25 7.83 -8.66 -25.24
C ALA A 25 7.13 -8.84 -26.60
N VAL A 26 6.48 -7.79 -27.12
CA VAL A 26 5.79 -7.82 -28.42
C VAL A 26 6.78 -7.88 -29.59
N LEU A 27 7.90 -7.17 -29.49
CA LEU A 27 8.91 -7.16 -30.56
C LEU A 27 9.72 -8.47 -30.64
N SER A 28 9.92 -9.17 -29.52
CA SER A 28 10.62 -10.45 -29.50
C SER A 28 9.78 -11.66 -29.97
N SER A 29 8.43 -11.56 -29.90
CA SER A 29 7.53 -12.65 -30.28
C SER A 29 7.17 -12.72 -31.77
N ARG A 30 7.59 -11.73 -32.58
CA ARG A 30 7.20 -11.60 -33.98
C ARG A 30 7.86 -12.59 -34.93
N TRP A 31 8.69 -13.50 -34.44
CA TRP A 31 9.48 -14.45 -35.28
C TRP A 31 9.00 -15.91 -35.32
N ARG A 32 7.89 -16.25 -34.64
CA ARG A 32 7.26 -17.57 -34.82
C ARG A 32 5.74 -17.45 -34.77
N ARG A 33 5.06 -17.74 -35.88
CA ARG A 33 3.60 -17.91 -35.90
C ARG A 33 3.22 -19.25 -35.31
N PRO A 34 2.38 -19.27 -34.29
CA PRO A 34 1.29 -20.23 -34.14
C PRO A 34 -0.05 -19.55 -33.92
N THR A 35 -1.12 -20.30 -34.08
CA THR A 35 -2.53 -19.88 -33.96
C THR A 35 -2.82 -19.07 -32.72
N ALA A 36 -3.51 -17.92 -32.89
CA ALA A 36 -3.80 -16.93 -31.87
C ALA A 36 -4.42 -17.54 -30.59
N SER A 37 -3.67 -17.52 -29.51
CA SER A 37 -4.17 -17.90 -28.19
C SER A 37 -4.90 -16.69 -27.54
N SER A 38 -5.69 -16.95 -26.48
CA SER A 38 -6.38 -15.88 -25.73
C SER A 38 -5.43 -14.79 -25.22
N THR A 39 -4.15 -15.10 -25.11
CA THR A 39 -3.06 -14.20 -24.71
C THR A 39 -2.68 -13.22 -25.82
N GLU A 40 -2.68 -13.66 -27.08
CA GLU A 40 -2.39 -12.80 -28.24
C GLU A 40 -3.53 -11.79 -28.47
N LEU A 41 -4.78 -12.20 -28.30
CA LEU A 41 -5.93 -11.30 -28.40
C LEU A 41 -5.90 -10.21 -27.28
N ARG A 42 -5.43 -10.58 -26.09
CA ARG A 42 -5.23 -9.63 -24.98
C ARG A 42 -4.06 -8.68 -25.26
N LEU A 43 -2.96 -9.17 -25.83
CA LEU A 43 -1.83 -8.36 -26.25
C LEU A 43 -2.20 -7.38 -27.37
N GLU A 44 -3.01 -7.79 -28.32
CA GLU A 44 -3.51 -6.94 -29.41
C GLU A 44 -4.38 -5.81 -28.86
N LYS A 45 -5.33 -6.11 -27.96
CA LYS A 45 -6.12 -5.11 -27.25
C LYS A 45 -5.28 -4.16 -26.41
N LEU A 46 -4.22 -4.67 -25.77
CA LEU A 46 -3.29 -3.84 -25.00
C LEU A 46 -2.51 -2.89 -25.92
N THR A 47 -2.09 -3.38 -27.09
CA THR A 47 -1.39 -2.58 -28.10
C THR A 47 -2.29 -1.48 -28.64
N GLU A 48 -3.57 -1.78 -28.94
CA GLU A 48 -4.54 -0.78 -29.36
C GLU A 48 -4.79 0.28 -28.28
N SER A 49 -4.94 -0.14 -27.00
CA SER A 49 -5.11 0.78 -25.87
C SER A 49 -3.90 1.68 -25.69
N VAL A 50 -2.70 1.13 -25.87
CA VAL A 50 -1.43 1.86 -25.80
C VAL A 50 -1.31 2.89 -26.94
N VAL A 51 -1.67 2.52 -28.16
CA VAL A 51 -1.68 3.44 -29.30
C VAL A 51 -2.69 4.57 -29.07
N GLY A 52 -3.88 4.24 -28.56
CA GLY A 52 -4.89 5.23 -28.19
C GLY A 52 -4.40 6.23 -27.13
N LEU A 53 -3.71 5.73 -26.11
CA LEU A 53 -3.07 6.56 -25.06
C LEU A 53 -1.97 7.47 -25.61
N GLN A 54 -1.17 6.99 -26.58
CA GLN A 54 -0.16 7.82 -27.22
C GLN A 54 -0.77 8.94 -28.06
N GLN A 55 -1.91 8.68 -28.67
CA GLN A 55 -2.62 9.68 -29.46
C GLN A 55 -3.26 10.75 -28.56
N GLU A 56 -3.95 10.34 -27.49
CA GLU A 56 -4.50 11.27 -26.48
C GLU A 56 -3.39 12.10 -25.80
N TRP A 57 -2.22 11.53 -25.55
CA TRP A 57 -1.06 12.24 -25.02
C TRP A 57 -0.49 13.26 -25.99
N ARG A 58 -0.47 12.94 -27.30
CA ARG A 58 -0.03 13.86 -28.33
C ARG A 58 -0.97 15.05 -28.43
N GLU A 59 -2.29 14.78 -28.47
CA GLU A 59 -3.33 15.81 -28.48
C GLU A 59 -3.28 16.71 -27.24
N PHE A 60 -3.02 16.12 -26.06
CA PHE A 60 -2.82 16.86 -24.82
C PHE A 60 -1.56 17.76 -24.88
N ARG A 61 -0.44 17.24 -25.39
CA ARG A 61 0.80 18.00 -25.54
C ARG A 61 0.63 19.17 -26.52
N GLU A 62 -0.10 18.97 -27.60
CA GLU A 62 -0.41 20.01 -28.58
C GLU A 62 -1.33 21.07 -27.97
N ALA A 63 -2.30 20.68 -27.17
CA ALA A 63 -3.19 21.59 -26.46
C ALA A 63 -2.48 22.43 -25.39
N VAL A 64 -1.49 21.86 -24.69
CA VAL A 64 -0.68 22.55 -23.67
C VAL A 64 0.43 23.42 -24.32
N GLY A 65 1.02 22.95 -25.44
CA GLY A 65 2.12 23.65 -26.12
C GLY A 65 1.70 24.85 -26.97
N SER A 66 0.41 25.06 -27.24
CA SER A 66 -0.09 26.09 -28.14
C SER A 66 -0.76 27.29 -27.47
N GLY A 67 -0.81 27.38 -26.14
CA GLY A 67 -1.58 28.44 -25.49
C GLY A 67 -1.01 28.92 -24.18
N GLY A 68 -0.52 30.17 -24.22
CA GLY A 68 -0.46 31.00 -23.02
C GLY A 68 -1.82 31.13 -22.37
N ALA A 69 -1.83 31.09 -21.04
CA ALA A 69 -2.92 31.33 -20.10
C ALA A 69 -4.25 31.76 -20.71
N THR A 70 -5.17 30.84 -20.96
CA THR A 70 -6.63 31.10 -20.89
C THR A 70 -7.44 29.80 -21.00
N SER A 71 -8.23 29.55 -19.96
CA SER A 71 -9.49 28.82 -19.97
C SER A 71 -9.53 27.45 -20.66
N LEU A 72 -9.21 26.43 -19.91
CA LEU A 72 -9.56 25.03 -20.27
C LEU A 72 -11.08 24.87 -20.24
N LYS A 73 -11.68 24.74 -21.43
CA LYS A 73 -13.06 24.29 -21.60
C LYS A 73 -13.18 22.85 -21.11
N ARG A 74 -14.23 22.64 -20.33
CA ARG A 74 -14.66 21.36 -19.77
C ARG A 74 -14.77 20.30 -20.88
N VAL A 75 -13.83 19.36 -20.91
CA VAL A 75 -14.01 18.10 -21.61
C VAL A 75 -14.61 17.12 -20.61
N ASN A 76 -15.68 16.44 -20.97
CA ASN A 76 -16.46 15.55 -20.12
C ASN A 76 -15.60 14.41 -19.58
N SER A 77 -15.09 14.59 -18.39
CA SER A 77 -14.65 13.64 -17.36
C SER A 77 -13.47 14.20 -16.56
N GLY A 78 -13.72 14.63 -15.33
CA GLY A 78 -12.71 14.79 -14.29
C GLY A 78 -11.77 15.99 -14.43
N PHE A 79 -11.90 16.94 -13.52
CA PHE A 79 -11.02 18.08 -13.37
C PHE A 79 -9.56 17.68 -13.18
N ILE A 80 -8.69 18.14 -14.06
CA ILE A 80 -7.24 18.23 -13.81
C ILE A 80 -6.96 19.70 -13.50
N SER A 81 -6.56 20.01 -12.28
CA SER A 81 -5.98 21.32 -11.94
C SER A 81 -4.49 21.24 -12.16
N ILE A 82 -4.01 21.77 -13.28
CA ILE A 82 -2.59 21.98 -13.50
C ILE A 82 -2.29 23.41 -13.05
N HIS A 83 -1.59 23.57 -11.94
CA HIS A 83 -0.89 24.81 -11.67
C HIS A 83 0.40 24.79 -12.50
N ALA A 84 0.45 25.63 -13.52
CA ALA A 84 1.71 25.95 -14.19
C ALA A 84 2.54 26.81 -13.22
N SER A 85 3.41 26.18 -12.47
CA SER A 85 4.55 26.78 -11.81
C SER A 85 5.78 26.35 -12.58
N SER A 86 6.50 27.32 -13.11
CA SER A 86 7.78 27.14 -13.76
C SER A 86 8.83 26.78 -12.70
N GLY A 87 9.21 25.52 -12.59
CA GLY A 87 10.24 25.05 -11.66
C GLY A 87 10.35 23.53 -11.70
N GLU A 88 11.55 23.05 -11.81
CA GLU A 88 12.00 21.67 -12.05
C GLU A 88 11.73 20.69 -10.88
N GLU A 89 10.54 20.65 -10.28
CA GLU A 89 10.25 19.88 -9.05
C GLU A 89 9.10 18.87 -9.17
N ASP A 90 8.56 18.60 -10.38
CA ASP A 90 7.39 17.73 -10.51
C ASP A 90 7.69 16.21 -10.67
N ASP A 91 8.97 15.83 -10.77
CA ASP A 91 9.36 14.43 -11.00
C ASP A 91 9.28 13.54 -9.74
N ASP A 92 9.45 14.10 -8.54
CA ASP A 92 9.43 13.35 -7.28
C ASP A 92 8.01 12.95 -6.82
N PHE A 93 6.97 13.61 -7.34
CA PHE A 93 5.58 13.38 -6.89
C PHE A 93 5.01 12.01 -7.34
N PHE A 94 5.57 11.43 -8.39
CA PHE A 94 5.07 10.15 -8.94
C PHE A 94 5.73 8.91 -8.32
N GLU A 95 6.93 9.02 -7.78
CA GLU A 95 7.54 7.92 -7.02
C GLU A 95 6.80 7.68 -5.69
N GLU A 96 6.28 8.75 -5.06
CA GLU A 96 5.56 8.67 -3.78
C GLU A 96 4.19 7.96 -3.86
N ALA A 97 3.50 7.96 -5.00
CA ALA A 97 2.17 7.36 -5.12
C ALA A 97 2.16 5.82 -4.96
N TYR A 98 3.33 5.16 -5.02
CA TYR A 98 3.48 3.71 -4.85
C TYR A 98 4.17 3.31 -3.55
N GLU A 99 4.78 4.25 -2.81
CA GLU A 99 5.40 3.98 -1.52
C GLU A 99 4.41 3.94 -0.33
N GLY A 100 3.12 4.13 -0.59
CA GLY A 100 2.06 4.22 0.43
C GLY A 100 1.80 2.96 1.27
N PHE A 101 2.40 1.82 0.91
CA PHE A 101 2.36 0.58 1.69
C PHE A 101 3.60 0.39 2.56
N THR A 102 4.16 1.47 3.09
CA THR A 102 5.22 1.36 4.08
C THR A 102 4.68 0.81 5.41
N THR A 103 5.54 0.10 6.10
CA THR A 103 5.29 -0.62 7.35
C THR A 103 4.52 0.19 8.39
N PRO A 104 3.46 -0.37 9.00
CA PRO A 104 2.79 0.27 10.13
C PRO A 104 3.68 0.26 11.38
N PRO A 105 3.44 1.18 12.33
CA PRO A 105 4.22 1.28 13.55
C PRO A 105 4.12 0.02 14.38
N VAL A 106 5.29 -0.47 14.74
CA VAL A 106 5.46 -1.68 15.50
C VAL A 106 4.88 -1.53 16.92
N ALA A 107 5.06 -0.40 17.56
CA ALA A 107 4.72 -0.21 18.98
C ALA A 107 3.21 -0.14 19.32
N LEU A 108 2.36 0.13 18.35
CA LEU A 108 0.92 0.36 18.60
C LEU A 108 -0.01 -0.68 17.95
N LEU A 109 0.53 -1.63 17.19
CA LEU A 109 -0.20 -2.81 16.68
C LEU A 109 -0.69 -3.78 17.79
N TYR A 110 -0.47 -3.43 19.06
CA TYR A 110 -0.45 -4.32 20.20
C TYR A 110 -1.71 -4.39 21.05
N LYS A 111 -2.71 -3.57 20.76
CA LYS A 111 -4.03 -3.76 21.34
C LYS A 111 -4.88 -4.64 20.41
N ASP A 112 -4.34 -5.81 20.07
CA ASP A 112 -5.22 -6.88 19.63
C ASP A 112 -6.16 -7.16 20.81
N ALA A 113 -7.49 -7.06 20.60
CA ALA A 113 -8.46 -7.34 21.64
C ALA A 113 -8.13 -8.71 22.25
N GLU A 114 -8.16 -8.81 23.57
CA GLU A 114 -8.09 -10.11 24.24
C GLU A 114 -9.27 -10.95 23.74
N GLU A 115 -9.01 -11.75 22.70
CA GLU A 115 -9.93 -12.83 22.35
C GLU A 115 -9.90 -13.80 23.52
N THR A 116 -11.00 -13.85 24.26
CA THR A 116 -11.25 -14.90 25.26
C THR A 116 -11.49 -16.19 24.49
N THR A 117 -10.41 -16.87 24.12
CA THR A 117 -10.49 -18.23 23.57
C THR A 117 -10.77 -19.18 24.74
N GLU A 118 -11.87 -19.94 24.65
CA GLU A 118 -12.12 -21.07 25.55
C GLU A 118 -11.11 -22.17 25.21
N PHE A 119 -10.10 -22.35 26.06
CA PHE A 119 -9.10 -23.40 25.95
C PHE A 119 -9.47 -24.54 26.91
N GLU A 120 -9.70 -25.72 26.35
CA GLU A 120 -10.03 -26.94 27.13
C GLU A 120 -8.85 -27.93 27.01
N GLY A 121 -7.96 -27.97 28.02
CA GLY A 121 -6.91 -28.98 28.13
C GLY A 121 -5.55 -28.45 28.59
N GLU A 122 -4.70 -29.34 29.10
CA GLU A 122 -3.36 -28.98 29.63
C GLU A 122 -2.41 -28.47 28.52
N THR A 123 -2.48 -29.04 27.33
CA THR A 123 -1.72 -28.62 26.15
C THR A 123 -2.14 -27.22 25.69
N ASP A 124 -3.41 -26.88 25.84
CA ASP A 124 -3.97 -25.58 25.48
C ASP A 124 -3.51 -24.50 26.46
N LEU A 125 -3.37 -24.83 27.74
CA LEU A 125 -2.84 -23.92 28.76
C LEU A 125 -1.34 -23.58 28.53
N GLU A 126 -0.55 -24.57 28.10
CA GLU A 126 0.85 -24.33 27.73
C GLU A 126 0.95 -23.39 26.53
N LEU A 127 0.15 -23.64 25.49
CA LEU A 127 0.09 -22.79 24.32
C LEU A 127 -0.37 -21.37 24.68
N LEU A 128 -1.40 -21.22 25.48
CA LEU A 128 -1.90 -19.92 25.91
C LEU A 128 -0.84 -19.14 26.69
N ALA A 129 -0.13 -19.77 27.61
CA ALA A 129 0.97 -19.14 28.34
C ALA A 129 2.10 -18.69 27.39
N PHE A 130 2.43 -19.53 26.40
CA PHE A 130 3.41 -19.22 25.38
C PHE A 130 2.96 -18.04 24.50
N LEU A 131 1.73 -18.03 24.03
CA LEU A 131 1.21 -16.93 23.20
C LEU A 131 1.15 -15.60 23.97
N ARG A 132 0.82 -15.62 25.26
CA ARG A 132 0.89 -14.43 26.12
C ARG A 132 2.32 -13.91 26.31
N GLU A 133 3.30 -14.80 26.38
CA GLU A 133 4.72 -14.42 26.38
C GLU A 133 5.10 -13.74 25.06
N ILE A 134 4.71 -14.32 23.94
CA ILE A 134 4.93 -13.74 22.61
C ILE A 134 4.29 -12.35 22.49
N ASP A 135 3.04 -12.18 22.93
CA ASP A 135 2.35 -10.90 22.88
C ASP A 135 3.06 -9.83 23.73
N LYS A 136 3.67 -10.19 24.85
CA LYS A 136 4.52 -9.27 25.63
C LYS A 136 5.77 -8.87 24.87
N LEU A 137 6.45 -9.82 24.22
CA LEU A 137 7.63 -9.51 23.41
C LEU A 137 7.31 -8.58 22.23
N PHE A 138 6.13 -8.68 21.65
CA PHE A 138 5.67 -7.76 20.62
C PHE A 138 5.47 -6.32 21.11
N LEU A 139 5.34 -6.08 22.41
CA LEU A 139 5.23 -4.74 23.00
C LEU A 139 6.59 -4.09 23.29
N GLY A 140 7.66 -4.81 23.09
CA GLY A 140 8.99 -4.44 23.53
C GLY A 140 9.87 -3.82 22.45
N THR A 141 11.16 -4.11 22.56
CA THR A 141 12.20 -3.60 21.67
C THR A 141 12.33 -4.42 20.37
N GLU A 142 13.14 -3.94 19.44
CA GLU A 142 13.49 -4.70 18.22
C GLU A 142 14.11 -6.07 18.54
N GLU A 143 14.97 -6.14 19.55
CA GLU A 143 15.58 -7.40 20.04
C GLU A 143 14.50 -8.36 20.59
N GLU A 144 13.48 -7.84 21.25
CA GLU A 144 12.36 -8.63 21.74
C GLU A 144 11.45 -9.12 20.59
N HIS A 145 11.31 -8.34 19.52
CA HIS A 145 10.62 -8.79 18.30
C HIS A 145 11.37 -9.93 17.59
N GLU A 146 12.70 -9.84 17.48
CA GLU A 146 13.53 -10.92 16.94
C GLU A 146 13.44 -12.17 17.82
N THR A 147 13.48 -12.02 19.14
CA THR A 147 13.29 -13.10 20.10
C THR A 147 11.90 -13.77 19.92
N ALA A 148 10.85 -12.99 19.70
CA ALA A 148 9.51 -13.53 19.44
C ALA A 148 9.49 -14.38 18.18
N LEU A 149 10.13 -13.91 17.09
CA LEU A 149 10.23 -14.66 15.85
C LEU A 149 10.98 -15.98 16.04
N GLU A 150 12.13 -15.96 16.70
CA GLU A 150 12.91 -17.17 16.99
C GLU A 150 12.11 -18.20 17.79
N LYS A 151 11.43 -17.76 18.86
CA LYS A 151 10.61 -18.64 19.69
C LYS A 151 9.43 -19.26 18.92
N LEU A 152 8.76 -18.47 18.07
CA LEU A 152 7.68 -18.97 17.23
C LEU A 152 8.20 -19.95 16.17
N LEU A 153 9.32 -19.65 15.51
CA LEU A 153 9.93 -20.55 14.53
C LEU A 153 10.33 -21.90 15.16
N ALA A 154 10.85 -21.89 16.39
CA ALA A 154 11.23 -23.11 17.12
C ALA A 154 10.03 -24.05 17.37
N LYS A 155 8.83 -23.50 17.59
CA LYS A 155 7.61 -24.28 17.89
C LYS A 155 6.66 -24.44 16.69
N ARG A 156 7.02 -23.95 15.49
CA ARG A 156 6.11 -23.87 14.33
C ARG A 156 5.52 -25.23 13.91
N LEU A 157 6.29 -26.31 13.99
CA LEU A 157 5.80 -27.65 13.63
C LEU A 157 4.81 -28.19 14.66
N GLN A 158 4.99 -27.86 15.93
CA GLN A 158 4.12 -28.28 17.01
C GLN A 158 2.72 -27.65 16.92
N TYR A 159 2.66 -26.37 16.52
CA TYR A 159 1.42 -25.58 16.54
C TYR A 159 0.96 -25.12 15.15
N SER A 160 1.39 -25.82 14.08
CA SER A 160 1.09 -25.46 12.70
C SER A 160 -0.40 -25.51 12.32
N SER A 161 -1.24 -26.16 13.13
CA SER A 161 -2.69 -26.22 12.95
C SER A 161 -3.48 -25.26 13.87
N ASN A 162 -2.80 -24.40 14.64
CA ASN A 162 -3.45 -23.44 15.51
C ASN A 162 -3.43 -22.03 14.89
N VAL A 163 -4.61 -21.45 14.66
CA VAL A 163 -4.76 -20.13 14.03
C VAL A 163 -4.09 -19.03 14.83
N HIS A 164 -4.23 -19.06 16.18
CA HIS A 164 -3.68 -18.04 17.07
C HIS A 164 -2.15 -18.05 17.10
N PHE A 165 -1.54 -19.21 16.89
CA PHE A 165 -0.11 -19.35 16.71
C PHE A 165 0.32 -18.82 15.32
N MET A 166 -0.38 -19.25 14.27
CA MET A 166 0.02 -18.97 12.89
C MET A 166 -0.06 -17.49 12.53
N TRP A 167 -1.10 -16.77 12.93
CA TRP A 167 -1.13 -15.34 12.65
C TRP A 167 -0.08 -14.55 13.47
N ARG A 168 0.28 -15.02 14.70
CA ARG A 168 1.38 -14.42 15.46
C ARG A 168 2.74 -14.66 14.80
N LEU A 169 2.92 -15.83 14.20
CA LEU A 169 4.12 -16.11 13.40
C LEU A 169 4.20 -15.17 12.18
N ALA A 170 3.08 -14.93 11.50
CA ALA A 170 3.02 -13.96 10.41
C ALA A 170 3.31 -12.52 10.90
N LYS A 171 2.74 -12.11 12.04
CA LYS A 171 3.02 -10.83 12.71
C LYS A 171 4.52 -10.69 13.04
N ALA A 172 5.15 -11.73 13.59
CA ALA A 172 6.58 -11.70 13.90
C ALA A 172 7.45 -11.48 12.65
N HIS A 173 7.11 -12.12 11.53
CA HIS A 173 7.79 -11.89 10.25
C HIS A 173 7.61 -10.45 9.74
N PHE A 174 6.41 -9.91 9.89
CA PHE A 174 6.12 -8.52 9.55
C PHE A 174 6.99 -7.57 10.38
N LEU A 175 7.06 -7.75 11.71
CA LEU A 175 7.88 -6.94 12.60
C LEU A 175 9.38 -7.04 12.28
N ALA A 176 9.88 -8.25 12.02
CA ALA A 176 11.26 -8.45 11.60
C ALA A 176 11.54 -7.80 10.21
N SER A 177 10.57 -7.76 9.32
CA SER A 177 10.71 -7.07 8.03
C SER A 177 10.82 -5.53 8.18
N ASP A 178 10.20 -4.95 9.22
CA ASP A 178 10.36 -3.53 9.57
C ASP A 178 11.79 -3.24 10.06
N ILE A 179 12.35 -4.11 10.91
CA ILE A 179 13.75 -4.02 11.35
C ILE A 179 14.69 -4.09 10.16
N ALA A 180 14.48 -5.05 9.26
CA ALA A 180 15.26 -5.16 8.03
C ALA A 180 15.17 -3.89 7.16
N THR A 181 13.99 -3.26 7.10
CA THR A 181 13.78 -1.99 6.39
C THR A 181 14.62 -0.86 6.99
N LYS A 182 14.62 -0.71 8.31
CA LYS A 182 15.42 0.31 9.02
C LYS A 182 16.92 0.10 8.81
N ASN A 183 17.34 -1.14 8.69
CA ASN A 183 18.74 -1.53 8.45
C ASN A 183 19.16 -1.44 6.97
N GLY A 184 18.22 -1.14 6.05
CA GLY A 184 18.47 -1.12 4.61
C GLY A 184 18.73 -2.51 4.00
N ASP A 185 18.34 -3.59 4.69
CA ASP A 185 18.49 -4.97 4.21
C ASP A 185 17.25 -5.43 3.44
N ASP A 186 17.18 -5.00 2.19
CA ASP A 186 16.04 -5.31 1.31
C ASP A 186 15.93 -6.82 0.99
N ALA A 187 17.04 -7.55 0.96
CA ALA A 187 17.03 -8.99 0.72
C ALA A 187 16.36 -9.76 1.87
N THR A 188 16.71 -9.44 3.10
CA THR A 188 16.09 -10.00 4.31
C THR A 188 14.64 -9.57 4.42
N LYS A 189 14.33 -8.27 4.19
CA LYS A 189 12.94 -7.77 4.14
C LYS A 189 12.09 -8.60 3.19
N LYS A 190 12.53 -8.74 1.93
CA LYS A 190 11.81 -9.53 0.92
C LYS A 190 11.52 -10.94 1.40
N LYS A 191 12.53 -11.64 1.91
CA LYS A 191 12.38 -13.01 2.43
C LYS A 191 11.32 -13.09 3.52
N LEU A 192 11.43 -12.22 4.54
CA LEU A 192 10.51 -12.19 5.68
C LEU A 192 9.08 -11.88 5.26
N VAL A 193 8.87 -10.95 4.32
CA VAL A 193 7.55 -10.61 3.78
C VAL A 193 6.89 -11.82 3.12
N PHE A 194 7.61 -12.57 2.29
CA PHE A 194 7.03 -13.73 1.60
C PHE A 194 6.78 -14.90 2.55
N GLU A 195 7.69 -15.19 3.47
CA GLU A 195 7.50 -16.24 4.48
C GLU A 195 6.32 -15.89 5.40
N GLY A 196 6.25 -14.66 5.90
CA GLY A 196 5.14 -14.20 6.73
C GLY A 196 3.79 -14.25 6.02
N LYS A 197 3.76 -13.85 4.73
CA LYS A 197 2.56 -13.96 3.89
C LYS A 197 2.04 -15.40 3.82
N ASP A 198 2.94 -16.37 3.65
CA ASP A 198 2.57 -17.77 3.55
C ASP A 198 2.03 -18.31 4.89
N TYR A 199 2.57 -17.88 6.04
CA TYR A 199 2.03 -18.20 7.36
C TYR A 199 0.66 -17.57 7.62
N ALA A 200 0.46 -16.32 7.21
CA ALA A 200 -0.84 -15.67 7.33
C ALA A 200 -1.90 -16.35 6.45
N PHE A 201 -1.53 -16.79 5.24
CA PHE A 201 -2.42 -17.55 4.37
C PHE A 201 -2.81 -18.91 4.99
N GLN A 202 -1.85 -19.59 5.61
CA GLN A 202 -2.13 -20.83 6.36
C GLN A 202 -3.07 -20.56 7.54
N ALA A 203 -2.91 -19.45 8.26
CA ALA A 203 -3.82 -19.07 9.35
C ALA A 203 -5.26 -18.89 8.86
N ILE A 204 -5.47 -18.24 7.71
CA ILE A 204 -6.81 -18.12 7.08
C ILE A 204 -7.36 -19.48 6.68
N ALA A 205 -6.52 -20.39 6.15
CA ALA A 205 -6.94 -21.73 5.78
C ALA A 205 -7.37 -22.60 6.98
N ILE A 206 -6.81 -22.32 8.17
CA ILE A 206 -7.23 -22.97 9.43
C ILE A 206 -8.57 -22.38 9.90
N GLU A 207 -8.69 -21.04 9.90
CA GLU A 207 -9.88 -20.34 10.39
C GLU A 207 -10.12 -19.03 9.61
N ASP A 208 -11.07 -19.06 8.69
CA ASP A 208 -11.47 -17.92 7.86
C ASP A 208 -12.19 -16.81 8.64
N GLN A 209 -12.60 -17.08 9.89
CA GLN A 209 -13.25 -16.08 10.74
C GLN A 209 -12.27 -15.37 11.69
N SER A 210 -10.98 -15.51 11.48
CA SER A 210 -9.95 -14.80 12.24
C SER A 210 -9.64 -13.43 11.67
N ALA A 211 -10.04 -12.36 12.37
CA ALA A 211 -9.74 -10.99 11.98
C ALA A 211 -8.22 -10.74 11.86
N ASP A 212 -7.43 -11.32 12.78
CA ASP A 212 -5.97 -11.17 12.78
C ASP A 212 -5.32 -11.89 11.61
N ALA A 213 -5.78 -13.08 11.24
CA ALA A 213 -5.27 -13.79 10.08
C ALA A 213 -5.45 -12.96 8.79
N HIS A 214 -6.64 -12.39 8.58
CA HIS A 214 -6.92 -11.49 7.46
C HIS A 214 -6.12 -10.19 7.52
N LYS A 215 -6.01 -9.57 8.68
CA LYS A 215 -5.20 -8.35 8.91
C LYS A 215 -3.75 -8.56 8.50
N TRP A 216 -3.10 -9.59 9.05
CA TRP A 216 -1.68 -9.84 8.78
C TRP A 216 -1.43 -10.31 7.36
N TYR A 217 -2.32 -11.11 6.80
CA TYR A 217 -2.22 -11.46 5.38
C TYR A 217 -2.33 -10.24 4.48
N GLY A 218 -3.32 -9.38 4.70
CA GLY A 218 -3.49 -8.15 3.95
C GLY A 218 -2.25 -7.26 4.03
N LEU A 219 -1.69 -7.02 5.23
CA LEU A 219 -0.49 -6.20 5.40
C LEU A 219 0.72 -6.80 4.66
N LEU A 220 0.95 -8.11 4.76
CA LEU A 220 2.08 -8.77 4.13
C LEU A 220 1.95 -8.82 2.60
N ILE A 221 0.75 -9.00 2.04
CA ILE A 221 0.56 -8.89 0.58
C ILE A 221 0.72 -7.44 0.11
N GLY A 222 0.36 -6.45 0.93
CA GLY A 222 0.65 -5.04 0.67
C GLY A 222 2.15 -4.81 0.51
N LEU A 223 2.97 -5.27 1.46
CA LEU A 223 4.44 -5.18 1.38
C LEU A 223 5.03 -5.98 0.21
N ALA A 224 4.43 -7.13 -0.14
CA ALA A 224 4.89 -7.95 -1.25
C ALA A 224 4.74 -7.25 -2.61
N THR A 225 3.93 -6.19 -2.71
CA THR A 225 3.76 -5.40 -3.95
C THR A 225 5.05 -4.77 -4.43
N ASP A 226 6.00 -4.49 -3.54
CA ASP A 226 7.31 -3.91 -3.88
C ASP A 226 8.18 -4.87 -4.70
N TYR A 227 7.92 -6.17 -4.63
CA TYR A 227 8.80 -7.23 -5.14
C TYR A 227 8.23 -8.00 -6.33
N VAL A 228 7.08 -7.60 -6.84
CA VAL A 228 6.36 -8.32 -7.90
C VAL A 228 6.18 -7.47 -9.15
N SER A 229 5.79 -8.11 -10.26
CA SER A 229 5.46 -7.41 -11.49
C SER A 229 4.24 -6.48 -11.31
N ASN A 230 4.09 -5.47 -12.16
CA ASN A 230 2.93 -4.58 -12.12
C ASN A 230 1.60 -5.33 -12.23
N GLN A 231 1.56 -6.41 -12.99
CA GLN A 231 0.37 -7.25 -13.10
C GLN A 231 0.03 -7.92 -11.76
N GLU A 232 1.01 -8.51 -11.12
CA GLU A 232 0.82 -9.16 -9.82
C GLU A 232 0.53 -8.14 -8.71
N ARG A 233 1.16 -6.95 -8.77
CA ARG A 233 0.89 -5.83 -7.85
C ARG A 233 -0.59 -5.44 -7.82
N ILE A 234 -1.22 -5.31 -8.98
CA ILE A 234 -2.65 -4.98 -9.06
C ILE A 234 -3.49 -6.10 -8.44
N LYS A 235 -3.15 -7.36 -8.74
CA LYS A 235 -3.84 -8.52 -8.15
C LYS A 235 -3.71 -8.56 -6.62
N LEU A 236 -2.50 -8.31 -6.09
CA LEU A 236 -2.28 -8.20 -4.65
C LEU A 236 -3.05 -7.03 -4.04
N GLY A 237 -3.19 -5.91 -4.75
CA GLY A 237 -4.00 -4.78 -4.32
C GLY A 237 -5.48 -5.13 -4.14
N TYR A 238 -6.07 -5.93 -5.04
CA TYR A 238 -7.43 -6.44 -4.84
C TYR A 238 -7.52 -7.39 -3.65
N GLY A 239 -6.54 -8.30 -3.50
CA GLY A 239 -6.47 -9.18 -2.33
C GLY A 239 -6.34 -8.39 -1.03
N PHE A 240 -5.52 -7.33 -1.00
CA PHE A 240 -5.43 -6.44 0.15
C PHE A 240 -6.80 -5.87 0.55
N LYS A 241 -7.54 -5.30 -0.44
CA LYS A 241 -8.88 -4.76 -0.19
C LYS A 241 -9.82 -5.81 0.39
N GLU A 242 -9.87 -6.99 -0.21
CA GLU A 242 -10.73 -8.10 0.22
C GLU A 242 -10.46 -8.47 1.68
N HIS A 243 -9.20 -8.74 2.02
CA HIS A 243 -8.83 -9.17 3.37
C HIS A 243 -8.96 -8.06 4.41
N MET A 244 -8.68 -6.80 4.07
CA MET A 244 -8.93 -5.68 4.98
C MET A 244 -10.43 -5.48 5.26
N LEU A 245 -11.30 -5.60 4.26
CA LEU A 245 -12.75 -5.52 4.45
C LEU A 245 -13.27 -6.70 5.28
N LYS A 246 -12.73 -7.91 5.07
CA LYS A 246 -13.10 -9.08 5.90
C LYS A 246 -12.65 -8.89 7.34
N ALA A 247 -11.44 -8.42 7.58
CA ALA A 247 -10.97 -8.09 8.92
C ALA A 247 -11.82 -7.01 9.61
N LEU A 248 -12.25 -5.98 8.87
CA LEU A 248 -13.14 -4.91 9.36
C LEU A 248 -14.55 -5.45 9.70
N GLU A 249 -15.08 -6.38 8.91
CA GLU A 249 -16.34 -7.06 9.20
C GLU A 249 -16.26 -7.83 10.53
N LEU A 250 -15.16 -8.56 10.71
CA LEU A 250 -14.92 -9.39 11.90
C LEU A 250 -14.58 -8.57 13.15
N ARG A 251 -13.84 -7.45 12.99
CA ARG A 251 -13.38 -6.58 14.10
C ARG A 251 -13.59 -5.10 13.78
N PRO A 252 -14.83 -4.59 13.80
CA PRO A 252 -15.13 -3.20 13.43
C PRO A 252 -14.65 -2.16 14.47
N SER A 253 -14.08 -2.59 15.59
CA SER A 253 -13.51 -1.71 16.63
C SER A 253 -12.01 -1.47 16.50
N ASP A 254 -11.31 -2.11 15.55
CA ASP A 254 -9.87 -1.94 15.36
C ASP A 254 -9.56 -0.67 14.54
N PRO A 255 -8.97 0.39 15.14
CA PRO A 255 -8.67 1.63 14.43
C PRO A 255 -7.61 1.45 13.33
N TYR A 256 -6.70 0.49 13.48
CA TYR A 256 -5.66 0.23 12.49
C TYR A 256 -6.21 -0.29 11.17
N LEU A 257 -7.24 -1.12 11.22
CA LEU A 257 -7.90 -1.63 10.00
C LEU A 257 -8.50 -0.49 9.18
N TYR A 258 -9.13 0.48 9.85
CA TYR A 258 -9.64 1.68 9.16
C TYR A 258 -8.51 2.53 8.58
N ASN A 259 -7.40 2.68 9.29
CA ASN A 259 -6.23 3.39 8.77
C ASN A 259 -5.69 2.70 7.51
N TYR A 260 -5.42 1.40 7.55
CA TYR A 260 -4.87 0.67 6.41
C TYR A 260 -5.81 0.66 5.21
N TYR A 261 -7.09 0.44 5.44
CA TYR A 261 -8.07 0.51 4.37
C TYR A 261 -8.21 1.94 3.82
N GLY A 262 -8.21 2.95 4.68
CA GLY A 262 -8.21 4.36 4.30
C GLY A 262 -7.00 4.74 3.43
N ARG A 263 -5.80 4.25 3.74
CA ARG A 263 -4.59 4.44 2.93
C ARG A 263 -4.76 3.81 1.54
N TYR A 264 -5.22 2.57 1.48
CA TYR A 264 -5.51 1.92 0.21
C TYR A 264 -6.49 2.75 -0.64
N VAL A 265 -7.59 3.21 -0.05
CA VAL A 265 -8.59 4.04 -0.74
C VAL A 265 -7.99 5.37 -1.20
N TYR A 266 -7.14 6.02 -0.38
CA TYR A 266 -6.44 7.25 -0.73
C TYR A 266 -5.53 7.06 -1.94
N GLU A 267 -4.69 6.02 -1.94
CA GLU A 267 -3.80 5.70 -3.06
C GLU A 267 -4.59 5.45 -4.35
N ILE A 268 -5.68 4.70 -4.26
CA ILE A 268 -6.57 4.48 -5.42
C ILE A 268 -7.20 5.81 -5.89
N ALA A 269 -7.66 6.67 -4.96
CA ALA A 269 -8.27 7.95 -5.30
C ALA A 269 -7.31 8.91 -6.01
N THR A 270 -6.03 8.84 -5.63
CA THR A 270 -4.95 9.70 -6.18
C THR A 270 -4.23 9.12 -7.40
N LEU A 271 -4.52 7.85 -7.77
CA LEU A 271 -3.98 7.25 -8.99
C LEU A 271 -4.24 8.13 -10.21
N SER A 272 -3.20 8.32 -11.03
CA SER A 272 -3.34 9.00 -12.30
C SER A 272 -4.35 8.26 -13.20
N TRP A 273 -5.02 9.02 -14.07
CA TRP A 273 -5.99 8.44 -15.01
C TRP A 273 -5.36 7.39 -15.95
N ILE A 274 -4.07 7.53 -16.26
CA ILE A 274 -3.30 6.58 -17.10
C ILE A 274 -3.18 5.24 -16.39
N LEU A 275 -2.76 5.25 -15.12
CA LEU A 275 -2.64 4.02 -14.31
C LEU A 275 -4.00 3.36 -14.09
N ARG A 276 -5.04 4.16 -13.88
CA ARG A 276 -6.42 3.68 -13.75
C ARG A 276 -6.91 3.01 -15.02
N LYS A 277 -6.66 3.59 -16.20
CA LYS A 277 -6.97 2.98 -17.50
C LYS A 277 -6.16 1.69 -17.73
N ALA A 278 -4.89 1.66 -17.39
CA ALA A 278 -4.06 0.46 -17.52
C ALA A 278 -4.59 -0.66 -16.61
N ALA A 279 -4.95 -0.37 -15.38
CA ALA A 279 -5.56 -1.33 -14.47
C ALA A 279 -6.89 -1.87 -15.03
N SER A 280 -7.74 -1.00 -15.57
CA SER A 280 -9.01 -1.39 -16.21
C SER A 280 -8.81 -2.30 -17.42
N ALA A 281 -7.82 -2.02 -18.26
CA ALA A 281 -7.53 -2.84 -19.43
C ALA A 281 -7.03 -4.26 -19.07
N LEU A 282 -6.36 -4.41 -17.94
CA LEU A 282 -5.82 -5.69 -17.47
C LEU A 282 -6.86 -6.53 -16.69
N TYR A 283 -7.76 -5.89 -15.96
CA TYR A 283 -8.62 -6.55 -14.95
C TYR A 283 -10.12 -6.27 -15.12
N GLY A 284 -10.52 -5.48 -16.11
CA GLY A 284 -11.93 -5.20 -16.44
C GLY A 284 -12.52 -4.03 -15.64
N GLU A 285 -12.54 -4.07 -14.31
CA GLU A 285 -12.95 -2.94 -13.49
C GLU A 285 -11.74 -2.27 -12.84
N PRO A 286 -11.60 -0.92 -12.99
CA PRO A 286 -10.53 -0.22 -12.29
C PRO A 286 -10.86 -0.19 -10.78
N PRO A 287 -9.84 -0.26 -9.91
CA PRO A 287 -10.08 -0.06 -8.49
C PRO A 287 -10.72 1.32 -8.27
N SER A 288 -11.79 1.36 -7.51
CA SER A 288 -12.53 2.57 -7.18
C SER A 288 -12.22 3.02 -5.75
N GLY A 289 -12.10 4.32 -5.55
CA GLY A 289 -11.91 4.96 -4.26
C GLY A 289 -12.07 6.47 -4.41
N THR A 290 -12.49 7.15 -3.36
CA THR A 290 -12.63 8.60 -3.32
C THR A 290 -11.88 9.17 -2.12
N ILE A 291 -11.47 10.45 -2.22
CA ILE A 291 -10.85 11.15 -1.08
C ILE A 291 -11.82 11.26 0.10
N ASP A 292 -13.13 11.37 -0.16
CA ASP A 292 -14.13 11.41 0.91
C ASP A 292 -14.22 10.07 1.64
N GLU A 293 -14.22 8.95 0.93
CA GLU A 293 -14.18 7.60 1.52
C GLU A 293 -12.89 7.38 2.33
N ALA A 294 -11.74 7.78 1.80
CA ALA A 294 -10.48 7.69 2.53
C ALA A 294 -10.52 8.51 3.83
N LEU A 295 -10.97 9.76 3.75
CA LEU A 295 -11.10 10.65 4.90
C LEU A 295 -12.06 10.10 5.95
N GLU A 296 -13.19 9.52 5.54
CA GLU A 296 -14.16 8.89 6.44
C GLU A 296 -13.50 7.75 7.25
N ASN A 297 -12.74 6.89 6.58
CA ASN A 297 -12.01 5.81 7.25
C ASN A 297 -10.98 6.34 8.26
N PHE A 298 -10.17 7.33 7.89
CA PHE A 298 -9.19 7.91 8.82
C PHE A 298 -9.85 8.60 10.02
N LEU A 299 -10.94 9.32 9.81
CA LEU A 299 -11.70 9.95 10.90
C LEU A 299 -12.41 8.92 11.78
N LYS A 300 -12.84 7.79 11.21
CA LYS A 300 -13.38 6.67 11.99
C LYS A 300 -12.30 6.05 12.88
N ALA A 301 -11.10 5.84 12.35
CA ALA A 301 -9.95 5.37 13.12
C ALA A 301 -9.65 6.32 14.28
N GLU A 302 -9.56 7.62 14.00
CA GLU A 302 -9.33 8.66 15.01
C GLU A 302 -10.42 8.73 16.09
N LYS A 303 -11.68 8.50 15.71
CA LYS A 303 -12.79 8.45 16.67
C LYS A 303 -12.74 7.23 17.57
N LEU A 304 -12.32 6.07 17.04
CA LEU A 304 -12.16 4.85 17.83
C LEU A 304 -11.03 4.96 18.84
N GLN A 305 -9.91 5.53 18.44
CA GLN A 305 -8.77 5.77 19.31
C GLN A 305 -8.09 7.09 18.92
N PRO A 306 -8.35 8.19 19.63
CA PRO A 306 -7.72 9.48 19.35
C PRO A 306 -6.20 9.43 19.50
N GLU A 307 -5.51 10.07 18.56
CA GLU A 307 -4.04 10.23 18.58
C GLU A 307 -3.25 8.92 18.63
N PHE A 308 -3.86 7.83 18.16
CA PHE A 308 -3.26 6.50 18.24
C PHE A 308 -2.07 6.31 17.29
N PHE A 309 -2.00 7.09 16.20
CA PHE A 309 -1.10 6.82 15.10
C PHE A 309 -0.79 8.08 14.28
N SER A 310 0.49 8.52 14.27
CA SER A 310 0.89 9.75 13.56
C SER A 310 0.62 9.68 12.06
N THR A 311 0.80 8.52 11.43
CA THR A 311 0.48 8.29 10.01
C THR A 311 -1.01 8.51 9.73
N ASN A 312 -1.92 8.15 10.65
CA ASN A 312 -3.35 8.44 10.46
C ASN A 312 -3.60 9.95 10.35
N ALA A 313 -3.00 10.73 11.24
CA ALA A 313 -3.12 12.19 11.23
C ALA A 313 -2.53 12.81 9.95
N LEU A 314 -1.39 12.31 9.47
CA LEU A 314 -0.80 12.73 8.19
C LEU A 314 -1.81 12.55 7.04
N TYR A 315 -2.37 11.36 6.90
CA TYR A 315 -3.31 11.07 5.80
C TYR A 315 -4.61 11.86 5.91
N VAL A 316 -5.11 12.18 7.10
CA VAL A 316 -6.21 13.14 7.26
C VAL A 316 -5.82 14.51 6.69
N GLY A 317 -4.62 14.99 7.01
CA GLY A 317 -4.08 16.23 6.46
C GLY A 317 -3.98 16.19 4.93
N LYS A 318 -3.44 15.10 4.37
CA LYS A 318 -3.36 14.88 2.91
C LYS A 318 -4.76 14.90 2.26
N CYS A 319 -5.75 14.26 2.86
CA CYS A 319 -7.13 14.30 2.36
C CYS A 319 -7.70 15.72 2.34
N TYR A 320 -7.45 16.53 3.38
CA TYR A 320 -7.89 17.92 3.40
C TYR A 320 -7.18 18.78 2.35
N LEU A 321 -5.90 18.52 2.03
CA LEU A 321 -5.22 19.17 0.90
C LEU A 321 -5.91 18.83 -0.44
N GLN A 322 -6.21 17.57 -0.68
CA GLN A 322 -6.94 17.15 -1.89
C GLN A 322 -8.32 17.84 -1.99
N LYS A 323 -8.95 18.11 -0.85
CA LYS A 323 -10.21 18.85 -0.76
C LYS A 323 -10.02 20.38 -0.80
N ARG A 324 -8.79 20.89 -0.93
CA ARG A 324 -8.42 22.31 -0.92
C ARG A 324 -8.73 23.04 0.40
N ASP A 325 -8.85 22.32 1.49
CA ASP A 325 -8.99 22.87 2.84
C ASP A 325 -7.61 22.93 3.52
N THR A 326 -6.77 23.85 3.04
CA THR A 326 -5.39 24.00 3.52
C THR A 326 -5.33 24.29 5.00
N LYS A 327 -6.31 25.02 5.57
CA LYS A 327 -6.33 25.33 6.99
C LYS A 327 -6.42 24.07 7.83
N LYS A 328 -7.39 23.18 7.55
CA LYS A 328 -7.51 21.91 8.25
C LYS A 328 -6.33 21.00 7.98
N ALA A 329 -5.78 20.99 6.76
CA ALA A 329 -4.61 20.21 6.47
C ALA A 329 -3.43 20.58 7.35
N VAL A 330 -3.13 21.87 7.51
CA VAL A 330 -2.07 22.38 8.39
C VAL A 330 -2.31 21.97 9.85
N GLU A 331 -3.54 22.08 10.36
CA GLU A 331 -3.90 21.64 11.72
C GLU A 331 -3.57 20.14 11.92
N TRP A 332 -3.88 19.29 10.95
CA TRP A 332 -3.62 17.85 11.02
C TRP A 332 -2.13 17.51 10.85
N PHE A 333 -1.38 18.23 10.03
CA PHE A 333 0.07 18.05 9.95
C PHE A 333 0.78 18.46 11.24
N GLN A 334 0.33 19.52 11.90
CA GLN A 334 0.81 19.88 13.25
C GLN A 334 0.50 18.76 14.26
N LYS A 335 -0.70 18.20 14.19
CA LYS A 335 -1.09 17.05 15.03
C LYS A 335 -0.20 15.84 14.78
N THR A 336 0.15 15.53 13.53
CA THR A 336 1.07 14.44 13.17
C THR A 336 2.39 14.52 13.94
N LEU A 337 2.96 15.72 14.09
CA LEU A 337 4.23 15.91 14.79
C LEU A 337 4.14 15.68 16.30
N ASN A 338 2.97 15.91 16.89
CA ASN A 338 2.76 15.81 18.33
C ASN A 338 2.44 14.38 18.79
N ILE A 339 1.99 13.51 17.89
CA ILE A 339 1.68 12.12 18.24
C ILE A 339 2.99 11.34 18.42
N PRO A 340 3.19 10.65 19.58
CA PRO A 340 4.35 9.78 19.77
C PRO A 340 4.42 8.69 18.72
N GLY A 341 5.62 8.25 18.34
CA GLY A 341 5.82 7.15 17.41
C GLY A 341 7.26 7.07 16.95
N SER A 342 7.76 5.84 16.76
CA SER A 342 9.16 5.54 16.45
C SER A 342 9.36 4.49 15.35
N SER A 343 8.26 3.97 14.78
CA SER A 343 8.37 3.08 13.61
C SER A 343 8.88 3.84 12.38
N ALA A 344 9.39 3.11 11.41
CA ALA A 344 9.86 3.70 10.16
C ALA A 344 8.75 4.52 9.45
N ASP A 345 7.53 3.98 9.43
CA ASP A 345 6.36 4.65 8.84
C ASP A 345 5.98 5.94 9.57
N GLU A 346 6.04 5.94 10.91
CA GLU A 346 5.74 7.15 11.70
C GLU A 346 6.81 8.22 11.57
N LEU A 347 8.09 7.82 11.54
CA LEU A 347 9.19 8.74 11.34
C LEU A 347 9.09 9.40 9.96
N LYS A 348 8.86 8.61 8.91
CA LYS A 348 8.61 9.11 7.55
C LYS A 348 7.39 10.03 7.51
N SER A 349 6.30 9.66 8.18
CA SER A 349 5.09 10.48 8.24
C SER A 349 5.32 11.82 8.93
N LYS A 350 6.16 11.89 9.95
CA LYS A 350 6.53 13.14 10.61
C LYS A 350 7.41 14.03 9.72
N GLU A 351 8.35 13.43 8.98
CA GLU A 351 9.17 14.14 8.00
C GLU A 351 8.31 14.73 6.90
N GLU A 352 7.39 13.96 6.33
CA GLU A 352 6.45 14.41 5.30
C GLU A 352 5.54 15.54 5.83
N ALA A 353 5.03 15.42 7.05
CA ALA A 353 4.24 16.48 7.69
C ALA A 353 5.03 17.79 7.84
N GLN A 354 6.34 17.71 8.18
CA GLN A 354 7.21 18.88 8.24
C GLN A 354 7.38 19.56 6.88
N LEU A 355 7.51 18.77 5.79
CA LEU A 355 7.60 19.32 4.44
C LEU A 355 6.31 20.05 4.05
N TYR A 356 5.15 19.45 4.32
CA TYR A 356 3.87 20.11 4.09
C TYR A 356 3.72 21.40 4.90
N LEU A 357 4.10 21.41 6.17
CA LEU A 357 4.04 22.61 7.00
C LEU A 357 4.92 23.73 6.43
N ARG A 358 6.16 23.44 6.00
CA ARG A 358 7.03 24.43 5.35
C ARG A 358 6.44 25.00 4.07
N LYS A 359 5.63 24.22 3.35
CA LYS A 359 5.04 24.64 2.07
C LYS A 359 3.78 25.49 2.26
N TYR A 360 3.02 25.25 3.30
CA TYR A 360 1.68 25.80 3.46
C TYR A 360 1.52 26.75 4.67
N THR A 361 2.54 26.94 5.48
CA THR A 361 2.63 27.98 6.52
C THR A 361 3.70 29.02 6.17
#